data_e6d6a49840574470becc64808124459e
#
_entry.id   e6d6a49840574470becc64808124459e
#
_cell.length_a   1.000
_cell.length_b   1.000
_cell.length_c   1.000
_cell.angle_alpha   90.00
_cell.angle_beta   90.00
_cell.angle_gamma   90.00
#
_symmetry.space_group_name_H-M   'P 1'
#
loop_
_entity.id
_entity.type
_entity.pdbx_description
1 polymer ?
#
loop_
_entity_poly.entity_id
_entity_poly.type
_entity_poly.pdbx_seq_one_letter_code
_entity_poly.pdbx_strand_id
1 'polypeptide(L)'
;MTSPVPVVLVFLDPAFPGGRLADASQPQLMVTDQGATRGDGVFETMLAVGGNVRKIQAHLDRLAGSADALDLAIPGQDEWRRAIATALSEHRVQNPAPAGYELVVKLVVTRGAEGATAPNCWVQVSPVGAGARRQRETGIDVILLDRGYDSDAAERAPWLLLGAKTLSYAVNMAALRHAHKQGADDVIFISSDGRVLEGPTSTVLLAHVEKADDGTSVKRLITPQLDSGILPGTSQGALFTAAKAAGWELGYGPLEPQDLLDADAVWLISSVRLLAPVNHIDGKPVGTPSVQKELTAELNELFAGIQ
;
A
#
# COMPACT_ATOMS: atom_id res chain seq x y z
N MET A 1 -29.19 6.99 -7.85
CA MET A 1 -28.60 6.38 -6.63
C MET A 1 -27.61 5.34 -7.11
N THR A 2 -26.33 5.49 -6.81
CA THR A 2 -25.32 4.46 -7.11
C THR A 2 -25.59 3.28 -6.17
N SER A 3 -25.72 2.08 -6.72
CA SER A 3 -25.81 0.85 -5.91
C SER A 3 -24.62 0.79 -4.96
N PRO A 4 -24.82 0.42 -3.69
CA PRO A 4 -23.72 0.28 -2.75
C PRO A 4 -22.69 -0.72 -3.32
N VAL A 5 -21.40 -0.41 -3.15
CA VAL A 5 -20.32 -1.32 -3.54
C VAL A 5 -20.50 -2.62 -2.75
N PRO A 6 -20.54 -3.79 -3.42
CA PRO A 6 -20.71 -5.06 -2.72
C PRO A 6 -19.50 -5.31 -1.83
N VAL A 7 -19.74 -5.45 -0.52
CA VAL A 7 -18.73 -5.69 0.49
C VAL A 7 -19.08 -6.96 1.26
N VAL A 8 -18.14 -7.89 1.33
CA VAL A 8 -18.23 -9.06 2.21
C VAL A 8 -17.40 -8.80 3.45
N LEU A 9 -17.94 -9.10 4.61
CA LEU A 9 -17.34 -8.88 5.92
C LEU A 9 -17.31 -10.19 6.71
N VAL A 10 -16.12 -10.57 7.20
CA VAL A 10 -15.91 -11.76 8.02
C VAL A 10 -15.12 -11.39 9.26
N PHE A 11 -15.73 -11.53 10.44
CA PHE A 11 -15.02 -11.38 11.72
C PHE A 11 -14.26 -12.66 12.08
N LEU A 12 -13.05 -12.50 12.60
CA LEU A 12 -12.33 -13.61 13.21
C LEU A 12 -12.92 -13.84 14.61
N ASP A 13 -13.58 -14.98 14.74
CA ASP A 13 -14.32 -15.35 15.96
C ASP A 13 -13.93 -16.80 16.30
N PRO A 14 -13.36 -17.08 17.50
CA PRO A 14 -12.92 -18.42 17.87
C PRO A 14 -14.03 -19.49 17.80
N ALA A 15 -15.30 -19.10 17.91
CA ALA A 15 -16.43 -20.02 17.76
C ALA A 15 -16.68 -20.46 16.32
N PHE A 16 -16.07 -19.78 15.33
CA PHE A 16 -16.25 -20.02 13.91
C PHE A 16 -14.90 -20.22 13.23
N PRO A 17 -14.43 -21.45 12.97
CA PRO A 17 -13.09 -21.72 12.46
C PRO A 17 -12.72 -21.02 11.13
N GLY A 18 -13.74 -20.71 10.29
CA GLY A 18 -13.59 -19.93 9.03
C GLY A 18 -13.90 -18.44 9.19
N GLY A 19 -14.16 -17.97 10.40
CA GLY A 19 -14.68 -16.66 10.69
C GLY A 19 -16.20 -16.56 10.57
N ARG A 20 -16.79 -15.53 11.19
CA ARG A 20 -18.23 -15.26 11.22
C ARG A 20 -18.59 -14.19 10.18
N LEU A 21 -19.39 -14.57 9.19
CA LEU A 21 -19.98 -13.63 8.24
C LEU A 21 -20.84 -12.58 8.96
N ALA A 22 -20.76 -11.34 8.51
CA ALA A 22 -21.53 -10.24 9.03
C ALA A 22 -22.06 -9.34 7.88
N ASP A 23 -23.20 -8.69 8.12
CA ASP A 23 -23.81 -7.76 7.18
C ASP A 23 -23.06 -6.42 7.22
N ALA A 24 -22.29 -6.11 6.17
CA ALA A 24 -21.53 -4.87 6.06
C ALA A 24 -22.42 -3.61 5.96
N SER A 25 -23.72 -3.75 5.74
CA SER A 25 -24.67 -2.64 5.72
C SER A 25 -25.20 -2.26 7.11
N GLN A 26 -24.87 -3.05 8.13
CA GLN A 26 -25.31 -2.85 9.52
C GLN A 26 -24.16 -2.41 10.42
N PRO A 27 -24.43 -1.71 11.54
CA PRO A 27 -23.43 -1.39 12.56
C PRO A 27 -22.78 -2.68 13.11
N GLN A 28 -21.43 -2.72 13.11
CA GLN A 28 -20.67 -3.90 13.51
C GLN A 28 -19.71 -3.65 14.68
N LEU A 29 -19.33 -2.38 14.91
CA LEU A 29 -18.42 -2.01 16.00
C LEU A 29 -19.17 -1.22 17.08
N MET A 30 -18.73 -1.40 18.33
CA MET A 30 -19.16 -0.55 19.42
C MET A 30 -18.63 0.86 19.24
N VAL A 31 -19.39 1.87 19.59
CA VAL A 31 -18.98 3.30 19.52
C VAL A 31 -17.75 3.61 20.38
N THR A 32 -17.47 2.76 21.39
CA THR A 32 -16.31 2.86 22.29
C THR A 32 -15.08 2.10 21.78
N ASP A 33 -15.13 1.54 20.56
CA ASP A 33 -13.97 0.87 19.96
C ASP A 33 -12.81 1.84 19.79
N GLN A 34 -11.62 1.46 20.27
CA GLN A 34 -10.44 2.32 20.27
C GLN A 34 -9.87 2.54 18.87
N GLY A 35 -10.13 1.63 17.92
CA GLY A 35 -9.83 1.87 16.51
C GLY A 35 -10.65 3.03 15.94
N ALA A 36 -11.92 3.17 16.35
CA ALA A 36 -12.79 4.25 15.91
C ALA A 36 -12.53 5.57 16.67
N THR A 37 -12.23 5.51 17.96
CA THR A 37 -12.11 6.69 18.82
C THR A 37 -10.68 7.25 18.90
N ARG A 38 -9.66 6.44 18.67
CA ARG A 38 -8.24 6.79 18.83
C ARG A 38 -7.37 6.41 17.64
N GLY A 39 -7.87 5.63 16.66
CA GLY A 39 -7.06 5.05 15.60
C GLY A 39 -6.11 3.94 16.11
N ASP A 40 -6.39 3.36 17.30
CA ASP A 40 -5.56 2.34 17.91
C ASP A 40 -5.86 0.96 17.32
N GLY A 41 -5.02 0.58 16.37
CA GLY A 41 -5.12 -0.65 15.62
C GLY A 41 -4.25 -0.64 14.37
N VAL A 42 -4.25 -1.75 13.67
CA VAL A 42 -3.44 -1.99 12.46
C VAL A 42 -4.29 -2.53 11.33
N PHE A 43 -3.80 -2.40 10.10
CA PHE A 43 -4.49 -2.96 8.95
C PHE A 43 -3.54 -3.40 7.85
N GLU A 44 -4.03 -4.28 6.99
CA GLU A 44 -3.39 -4.63 5.72
C GLU A 44 -4.35 -4.47 4.55
N THR A 45 -3.78 -4.29 3.36
CA THR A 45 -4.57 -4.20 2.13
C THR A 45 -3.84 -4.94 1.02
N MET A 46 -4.52 -5.94 0.47
CA MET A 46 -4.00 -6.85 -0.55
C MET A 46 -4.85 -6.80 -1.81
N LEU A 47 -4.26 -7.17 -2.92
CA LEU A 47 -4.96 -7.41 -4.19
C LEU A 47 -5.23 -8.91 -4.31
N ALA A 48 -6.46 -9.28 -4.62
CA ALA A 48 -6.81 -10.61 -5.11
C ALA A 48 -7.20 -10.54 -6.59
N VAL A 49 -6.66 -11.45 -7.40
CA VAL A 49 -6.94 -11.56 -8.83
C VAL A 49 -7.47 -12.95 -9.12
N GLY A 50 -8.68 -13.03 -9.69
CA GLY A 50 -9.31 -14.33 -9.95
C GLY A 50 -9.51 -15.21 -8.71
N GLY A 51 -9.60 -14.59 -7.53
CA GLY A 51 -9.73 -15.27 -6.23
C GLY A 51 -8.41 -15.63 -5.53
N ASN A 52 -7.25 -15.36 -6.16
CA ASN A 52 -5.94 -15.60 -5.57
C ASN A 52 -5.39 -14.30 -4.97
N VAL A 53 -5.07 -14.31 -3.68
CA VAL A 53 -4.46 -13.16 -2.99
C VAL A 53 -2.97 -13.12 -3.30
N ARG A 54 -2.51 -11.98 -3.81
CA ARG A 54 -1.09 -11.78 -4.11
C ARG A 54 -0.29 -11.53 -2.83
N LYS A 55 0.87 -12.16 -2.70
CA LYS A 55 1.87 -11.94 -1.64
C LYS A 55 1.30 -12.06 -0.22
N ILE A 56 0.35 -12.96 -0.01
CA ILE A 56 -0.37 -13.10 1.27
C ILE A 56 0.58 -13.25 2.45
N GLN A 57 1.68 -14.01 2.30
CA GLN A 57 2.65 -14.22 3.38
C GLN A 57 3.30 -12.90 3.82
N ALA A 58 3.84 -12.13 2.88
CA ALA A 58 4.49 -10.85 3.18
C ALA A 58 3.54 -9.85 3.86
N HIS A 59 2.25 -9.88 3.49
CA HIS A 59 1.24 -9.04 4.15
C HIS A 59 0.92 -9.50 5.57
N LEU A 60 0.82 -10.81 5.81
CA LEU A 60 0.57 -11.35 7.14
C LEU A 60 1.77 -11.12 8.08
N ASP A 61 3.00 -11.24 7.56
CA ASP A 61 4.21 -10.94 8.33
C ASP A 61 4.26 -9.44 8.70
N ARG A 62 3.93 -8.54 7.77
CA ARG A 62 3.88 -7.11 8.05
C ARG A 62 2.74 -6.73 8.99
N LEU A 63 1.57 -7.39 8.89
CA LEU A 63 0.48 -7.21 9.85
C LEU A 63 0.94 -7.56 11.27
N ALA A 64 1.64 -8.70 11.43
CA ALA A 64 2.20 -9.11 12.71
C ALA A 64 3.22 -8.09 13.23
N GLY A 65 4.20 -7.68 12.41
CA GLY A 65 5.17 -6.66 12.82
C GLY A 65 4.55 -5.31 13.17
N SER A 66 3.48 -4.89 12.47
CA SER A 66 2.75 -3.67 12.83
C SER A 66 1.98 -3.83 14.16
N ALA A 67 1.41 -5.00 14.42
CA ALA A 67 0.71 -5.30 15.67
C ALA A 67 1.67 -5.36 16.85
N ASP A 68 2.85 -5.97 16.67
CA ASP A 68 3.91 -6.02 17.69
C ASP A 68 4.37 -4.60 18.08
N ALA A 69 4.52 -3.69 17.10
CA ALA A 69 4.87 -2.29 17.37
C ALA A 69 3.81 -1.55 18.21
N LEU A 70 2.56 -2.02 18.24
CA LEU A 70 1.47 -1.46 19.04
C LEU A 70 1.19 -2.28 20.32
N ASP A 71 1.99 -3.27 20.66
CA ASP A 71 1.69 -4.23 21.74
C ASP A 71 0.25 -4.79 21.62
N LEU A 72 -0.15 -5.16 20.39
CA LEU A 72 -1.50 -5.60 20.06
C LEU A 72 -1.49 -7.09 19.69
N ALA A 73 -2.02 -7.94 20.58
CA ALA A 73 -2.18 -9.36 20.28
C ALA A 73 -3.18 -9.57 19.13
N ILE A 74 -2.79 -10.39 18.13
CA ILE A 74 -3.62 -10.67 16.96
C ILE A 74 -3.77 -12.18 16.75
N PRO A 75 -4.82 -12.63 16.03
CA PRO A 75 -4.97 -14.03 15.63
C PRO A 75 -3.79 -14.54 14.81
N GLY A 76 -3.58 -15.86 14.87
CA GLY A 76 -2.53 -16.52 14.10
C GLY A 76 -2.77 -16.44 12.58
N GLN A 77 -1.70 -16.55 11.79
CA GLN A 77 -1.77 -16.41 10.33
C GLN A 77 -2.73 -17.41 9.67
N ASP A 78 -2.87 -18.62 10.21
CA ASP A 78 -3.80 -19.63 9.67
C ASP A 78 -5.27 -19.22 9.87
N GLU A 79 -5.59 -18.51 10.93
CA GLU A 79 -6.93 -17.98 11.17
C GLU A 79 -7.26 -16.88 10.13
N TRP A 80 -6.32 -15.99 9.88
CA TRP A 80 -6.43 -14.99 8.82
C TRP A 80 -6.62 -15.63 7.44
N ARG A 81 -5.84 -16.66 7.10
CA ARG A 81 -5.97 -17.37 5.81
C ARG A 81 -7.36 -18.00 5.65
N ARG A 82 -7.89 -18.64 6.69
CA ARG A 82 -9.24 -19.21 6.66
C ARG A 82 -10.32 -18.14 6.49
N ALA A 83 -10.24 -17.04 7.24
CA ALA A 83 -11.20 -15.93 7.14
C ALA A 83 -11.14 -15.26 5.75
N ILE A 84 -9.96 -15.09 5.17
CA ILE A 84 -9.77 -14.58 3.80
C ILE A 84 -10.43 -15.53 2.79
N ALA A 85 -10.20 -16.84 2.90
CA ALA A 85 -10.79 -17.83 2.01
C ALA A 85 -12.33 -17.80 2.09
N THR A 86 -12.90 -17.70 3.29
CA THR A 86 -14.34 -17.55 3.51
C THR A 86 -14.87 -16.28 2.84
N ALA A 87 -14.20 -15.13 3.04
CA ALA A 87 -14.64 -13.86 2.48
C ALA A 87 -14.60 -13.84 0.93
N LEU A 88 -13.55 -14.41 0.33
CA LEU A 88 -13.43 -14.52 -1.13
C LEU A 88 -14.47 -15.48 -1.72
N SER A 89 -14.69 -16.63 -1.08
CA SER A 89 -15.71 -17.59 -1.48
C SER A 89 -17.10 -16.98 -1.46
N GLU A 90 -17.44 -16.30 -0.37
CA GLU A 90 -18.75 -15.63 -0.22
C GLU A 90 -18.93 -14.50 -1.24
N HIS A 91 -17.88 -13.69 -1.46
CA HIS A 91 -17.93 -12.64 -2.49
C HIS A 91 -18.21 -13.22 -3.87
N ARG A 92 -17.59 -14.36 -4.22
CA ARG A 92 -17.81 -15.04 -5.50
C ARG A 92 -19.24 -15.55 -5.66
N VAL A 93 -19.85 -16.04 -4.57
CA VAL A 93 -21.24 -16.51 -4.56
C VAL A 93 -22.20 -15.34 -4.76
N GLN A 94 -22.02 -14.26 -4.03
CA GLN A 94 -22.88 -13.08 -4.08
C GLN A 94 -22.70 -12.27 -5.37
N ASN A 95 -21.48 -12.26 -5.93
CA ASN A 95 -21.10 -11.42 -7.07
C ASN A 95 -20.33 -12.25 -8.11
N PRO A 96 -21.02 -13.07 -8.93
CA PRO A 96 -20.38 -13.78 -10.01
C PRO A 96 -19.63 -12.80 -10.93
N ALA A 97 -18.36 -13.02 -11.14
CA ALA A 97 -17.50 -12.12 -11.89
C ALA A 97 -16.67 -12.89 -12.94
N PRO A 98 -16.23 -12.24 -14.04
CA PRO A 98 -15.42 -12.87 -15.08
C PRO A 98 -14.05 -13.30 -14.52
N ALA A 99 -13.36 -14.18 -15.27
CA ALA A 99 -11.98 -14.55 -14.93
C ALA A 99 -11.08 -13.31 -14.86
N GLY A 100 -10.15 -13.30 -13.89
CA GLY A 100 -9.20 -12.20 -13.73
C GLY A 100 -9.75 -10.93 -13.04
N TYR A 101 -10.99 -10.97 -12.52
CA TYR A 101 -11.50 -9.83 -11.72
C TYR A 101 -10.63 -9.54 -10.50
N GLU A 102 -10.54 -8.24 -10.18
CA GLU A 102 -9.70 -7.72 -9.10
C GLU A 102 -10.52 -7.33 -7.88
N LEU A 103 -10.09 -7.79 -6.72
CA LEU A 103 -10.67 -7.46 -5.42
C LEU A 103 -9.62 -6.88 -4.48
N VAL A 104 -10.08 -5.98 -3.63
CA VAL A 104 -9.37 -5.53 -2.44
C VAL A 104 -9.71 -6.47 -1.30
N VAL A 105 -8.69 -7.06 -0.68
CA VAL A 105 -8.79 -7.78 0.59
C VAL A 105 -8.16 -6.92 1.67
N LYS A 106 -8.95 -6.47 2.63
CA LYS A 106 -8.49 -5.64 3.73
C LYS A 106 -8.60 -6.42 5.04
N LEU A 107 -7.52 -6.48 5.79
CA LEU A 107 -7.47 -7.03 7.14
C LEU A 107 -7.44 -5.84 8.10
N VAL A 108 -8.23 -5.89 9.14
CA VAL A 108 -8.26 -4.83 10.15
C VAL A 108 -8.27 -5.44 11.54
N VAL A 109 -7.47 -4.86 12.41
CA VAL A 109 -7.43 -5.15 13.84
C VAL A 109 -7.59 -3.85 14.59
N THR A 110 -8.53 -3.78 15.52
CA THR A 110 -8.59 -2.71 16.52
C THR A 110 -8.29 -3.27 17.89
N ARG A 111 -7.82 -2.44 18.83
CA ARG A 111 -7.64 -2.86 20.23
C ARG A 111 -8.96 -3.29 20.90
N GLY A 112 -10.10 -3.09 20.27
CA GLY A 112 -11.43 -3.38 20.82
C GLY A 112 -12.03 -2.20 21.57
N ALA A 113 -13.17 -2.43 22.19
CA ALA A 113 -13.83 -1.43 23.04
C ALA A 113 -12.96 -1.11 24.27
N GLU A 114 -13.13 0.07 24.83
CA GLU A 114 -12.43 0.46 26.06
C GLU A 114 -12.71 -0.55 27.19
N GLY A 115 -11.66 -1.12 27.77
CA GLY A 115 -11.73 -2.19 28.77
C GLY A 115 -11.95 -3.60 28.21
N ALA A 116 -11.98 -3.79 26.90
CA ALA A 116 -12.04 -5.13 26.30
C ALA A 116 -10.73 -5.90 26.53
N THR A 117 -10.85 -7.24 26.67
CA THR A 117 -9.72 -8.15 26.85
C THR A 117 -9.23 -8.78 25.55
N ALA A 118 -9.93 -8.52 24.44
CA ALA A 118 -9.59 -9.05 23.12
C ALA A 118 -9.78 -7.98 22.03
N PRO A 119 -8.96 -8.01 20.95
CA PRO A 119 -9.11 -7.13 19.82
C PRO A 119 -10.34 -7.48 18.97
N ASN A 120 -10.83 -6.52 18.17
CA ASN A 120 -11.72 -6.82 17.08
C ASN A 120 -10.91 -7.04 15.81
N CYS A 121 -11.15 -8.18 15.13
CA CYS A 121 -10.42 -8.57 13.95
C CYS A 121 -11.37 -8.97 12.83
N TRP A 122 -11.17 -8.44 11.62
CA TRP A 122 -12.02 -8.81 10.48
C TRP A 122 -11.30 -8.72 9.14
N VAL A 123 -11.86 -9.45 8.18
CA VAL A 123 -11.54 -9.38 6.76
C VAL A 123 -12.68 -8.68 6.04
N GLN A 124 -12.33 -7.73 5.18
CA GLN A 124 -13.26 -7.08 4.26
C GLN A 124 -12.83 -7.35 2.83
N VAL A 125 -13.77 -7.77 1.97
CA VAL A 125 -13.54 -7.96 0.52
C VAL A 125 -14.48 -7.06 -0.27
N SER A 126 -13.92 -6.33 -1.24
CA SER A 126 -14.67 -5.44 -2.12
C SER A 126 -14.00 -5.32 -3.50
N PRO A 127 -14.70 -4.91 -4.56
CA PRO A 127 -14.10 -4.64 -5.87
C PRO A 127 -13.05 -3.53 -5.80
N VAL A 128 -12.02 -3.62 -6.68
CA VAL A 128 -11.06 -2.53 -6.89
C VAL A 128 -11.76 -1.33 -7.53
N GLY A 129 -11.60 -0.15 -6.93
CA GLY A 129 -12.19 1.08 -7.44
C GLY A 129 -11.65 1.50 -8.81
N ALA A 130 -12.51 2.11 -9.65
CA ALA A 130 -12.14 2.59 -10.98
C ALA A 130 -10.98 3.62 -10.96
N GLY A 131 -10.87 4.43 -9.89
CA GLY A 131 -9.80 5.41 -9.74
C GLY A 131 -8.41 4.77 -9.71
N ALA A 132 -8.24 3.65 -8.98
CA ALA A 132 -6.96 2.95 -8.93
C ALA A 132 -6.54 2.40 -10.30
N ARG A 133 -7.48 1.85 -11.07
CA ARG A 133 -7.23 1.36 -12.44
C ARG A 133 -6.83 2.50 -13.37
N ARG A 134 -7.59 3.60 -13.35
CA ARG A 134 -7.28 4.78 -14.15
C ARG A 134 -5.86 5.29 -13.88
N GLN A 135 -5.46 5.43 -12.61
CA GLN A 135 -4.14 5.91 -12.25
C GLN A 135 -2.99 5.02 -12.74
N ARG A 136 -3.21 3.71 -12.87
CA ARG A 136 -2.24 2.79 -13.51
C ARG A 136 -2.03 3.11 -14.99
N GLU A 137 -3.08 3.56 -15.68
CA GLU A 137 -3.10 3.77 -17.13
C GLU A 137 -2.67 5.19 -17.50
N THR A 138 -3.18 6.19 -16.79
CA THR A 138 -2.96 7.62 -17.12
C THR A 138 -1.79 8.24 -16.38
N GLY A 139 -1.26 7.59 -15.35
CA GLY A 139 -0.34 8.20 -14.41
C GLY A 139 -1.05 9.19 -13.46
N ILE A 140 -0.25 9.86 -12.65
CA ILE A 140 -0.69 10.79 -11.61
C ILE A 140 0.21 12.03 -11.55
N ASP A 141 -0.33 13.16 -11.12
CA ASP A 141 0.41 14.34 -10.74
C ASP A 141 0.53 14.38 -9.21
N VAL A 142 1.72 14.67 -8.68
CA VAL A 142 1.98 14.70 -7.25
C VAL A 142 2.55 16.04 -6.80
N ILE A 143 2.38 16.33 -5.51
CA ILE A 143 3.07 17.44 -4.83
C ILE A 143 3.99 16.89 -3.74
N LEU A 144 5.06 17.62 -3.45
CA LEU A 144 5.94 17.35 -2.33
C LEU A 144 5.40 18.02 -1.08
N LEU A 145 5.31 17.28 0.03
CA LEU A 145 4.90 17.83 1.32
C LEU A 145 5.88 17.43 2.41
N ASP A 146 6.30 18.41 3.21
CA ASP A 146 7.05 18.13 4.44
C ASP A 146 6.17 17.32 5.40
N ARG A 147 6.71 16.18 5.86
CA ARG A 147 6.05 15.28 6.80
C ARG A 147 6.00 15.83 8.23
N GLY A 148 6.86 16.81 8.52
CA GLY A 148 6.94 17.48 9.80
C GLY A 148 7.88 16.80 10.82
N TYR A 149 8.80 15.94 10.35
CA TYR A 149 9.87 15.35 11.15
C TYR A 149 11.10 15.02 10.29
N ASP A 150 12.25 14.91 10.95
CA ASP A 150 13.52 14.54 10.30
C ASP A 150 13.59 13.06 9.96
N SER A 151 14.47 12.67 9.04
CA SER A 151 14.61 11.30 8.56
C SER A 151 15.04 10.28 9.62
N ASP A 152 15.65 10.73 10.73
CA ASP A 152 16.06 9.90 11.88
C ASP A 152 14.97 9.77 12.97
N ALA A 153 13.78 10.34 12.76
CA ALA A 153 12.73 10.39 13.77
C ALA A 153 12.26 8.98 14.22
N ALA A 154 12.33 7.98 13.33
CA ALA A 154 11.97 6.60 13.68
C ALA A 154 12.85 6.03 14.80
N GLU A 155 14.15 6.32 14.78
CA GLU A 155 15.12 5.89 15.80
C GLU A 155 14.96 6.67 17.11
N ARG A 156 14.83 8.00 17.00
CA ARG A 156 14.74 8.89 18.18
C ARG A 156 13.41 8.81 18.93
N ALA A 157 12.32 8.48 18.22
CA ALA A 157 10.96 8.56 18.74
C ALA A 157 10.12 7.33 18.33
N PRO A 158 10.42 6.12 18.83
CA PRO A 158 9.75 4.89 18.42
C PRO A 158 8.23 4.90 18.70
N TRP A 159 7.77 5.72 19.64
CA TRP A 159 6.32 5.91 19.90
C TRP A 159 5.55 6.61 18.77
N LEU A 160 6.23 7.19 17.78
CA LEU A 160 5.59 7.71 16.57
C LEU A 160 5.09 6.59 15.65
N LEU A 161 5.50 5.34 15.91
CA LEU A 161 5.09 4.14 15.16
C LEU A 161 5.38 4.25 13.65
N LEU A 162 6.44 4.98 13.29
CA LEU A 162 6.88 5.13 11.90
C LEU A 162 7.27 3.75 11.34
N GLY A 163 6.86 3.46 10.11
CA GLY A 163 7.05 2.14 9.50
C GLY A 163 6.00 1.09 9.90
N ALA A 164 5.12 1.35 10.87
CA ALA A 164 3.98 0.49 11.19
C ALA A 164 2.72 0.91 10.41
N LYS A 165 1.92 -0.08 9.99
CA LYS A 165 0.69 0.18 9.24
C LYS A 165 -0.52 0.30 10.17
N THR A 166 -0.62 1.45 10.85
CA THR A 166 -1.63 1.72 11.88
C THR A 166 -2.93 2.29 11.30
N LEU A 167 -4.01 2.27 12.09
CA LEU A 167 -5.28 2.94 11.76
C LEU A 167 -5.23 4.47 11.94
N SER A 168 -4.19 5.03 12.53
CA SER A 168 -3.99 6.49 12.72
C SER A 168 -3.68 7.20 11.39
N TYR A 169 -4.58 7.10 10.44
CA TYR A 169 -4.40 7.50 9.04
C TYR A 169 -4.87 8.94 8.72
N ALA A 170 -5.28 9.69 9.74
CA ALA A 170 -5.87 11.03 9.55
C ALA A 170 -4.93 11.99 8.82
N VAL A 171 -3.62 11.97 9.15
CA VAL A 171 -2.60 12.83 8.52
C VAL A 171 -2.43 12.47 7.05
N ASN A 172 -2.31 11.17 6.71
CA ASN A 172 -2.20 10.70 5.33
C ASN A 172 -3.42 11.11 4.50
N MET A 173 -4.63 10.96 5.05
CA MET A 173 -5.86 11.38 4.38
C MET A 173 -5.99 12.91 4.26
N ALA A 174 -5.45 13.67 5.22
CA ALA A 174 -5.41 15.13 5.15
C ALA A 174 -4.45 15.59 4.03
N ALA A 175 -3.29 14.96 3.90
CA ALA A 175 -2.33 15.23 2.83
C ALA A 175 -2.94 14.98 1.43
N LEU A 176 -3.65 13.86 1.24
CA LEU A 176 -4.35 13.58 -0.02
C LEU A 176 -5.43 14.62 -0.33
N ARG A 177 -6.23 15.01 0.67
CA ARG A 177 -7.22 16.09 0.48
C ARG A 177 -6.57 17.44 0.15
N HIS A 178 -5.38 17.70 0.72
CA HIS A 178 -4.61 18.92 0.40
C HIS A 178 -4.12 18.88 -1.04
N ALA A 179 -3.51 17.76 -1.49
CA ALA A 179 -3.09 17.57 -2.88
C ALA A 179 -4.24 17.80 -3.87
N HIS A 180 -5.39 17.18 -3.63
CA HIS A 180 -6.57 17.36 -4.50
C HIS A 180 -7.03 18.83 -4.57
N LYS A 181 -6.94 19.59 -3.49
CA LYS A 181 -7.25 21.04 -3.51
C LYS A 181 -6.24 21.84 -4.32
N GLN A 182 -5.01 21.35 -4.47
CA GLN A 182 -3.95 21.93 -5.30
C GLN A 182 -4.00 21.44 -6.75
N GLY A 183 -4.95 20.56 -7.10
CA GLY A 183 -5.09 19.98 -8.44
C GLY A 183 -4.21 18.77 -8.71
N ALA A 184 -3.54 18.23 -7.69
CA ALA A 184 -2.73 17.00 -7.79
C ALA A 184 -3.51 15.77 -7.34
N ASP A 185 -3.07 14.58 -7.80
CA ASP A 185 -3.71 13.30 -7.49
C ASP A 185 -3.20 12.70 -6.18
N ASP A 186 -1.92 12.91 -5.82
CA ASP A 186 -1.26 12.27 -4.68
C ASP A 186 -0.12 13.14 -4.12
N VAL A 187 0.61 12.60 -3.17
CA VAL A 187 1.69 13.25 -2.42
C VAL A 187 2.92 12.34 -2.40
N ILE A 188 4.09 12.95 -2.45
CA ILE A 188 5.32 12.36 -1.96
C ILE A 188 5.74 13.15 -0.71
N PHE A 189 5.82 12.48 0.43
CA PHE A 189 6.33 13.11 1.64
C PHE A 189 7.85 13.23 1.59
N ILE A 190 8.34 14.36 2.08
CA ILE A 190 9.75 14.61 2.37
C ILE A 190 9.91 14.84 3.88
N SER A 191 11.04 14.48 4.43
CA SER A 191 11.39 14.82 5.82
C SER A 191 11.80 16.28 5.94
N SER A 192 11.76 16.85 7.15
CA SER A 192 12.13 18.25 7.38
C SER A 192 13.61 18.53 7.09
N ASP A 193 14.47 17.51 7.12
CA ASP A 193 15.86 17.54 6.67
C ASP A 193 16.07 17.22 5.19
N GLY A 194 14.99 17.17 4.40
CA GLY A 194 15.02 17.16 2.92
C GLY A 194 15.10 15.78 2.26
N ARG A 195 14.87 14.67 2.98
CA ARG A 195 14.89 13.31 2.40
C ARG A 195 13.53 12.91 1.85
N VAL A 196 13.51 12.27 0.69
CA VAL A 196 12.31 11.64 0.14
C VAL A 196 11.90 10.46 1.02
N LEU A 197 10.64 10.42 1.42
CA LEU A 197 10.07 9.36 2.24
C LEU A 197 9.16 8.46 1.37
N GLU A 198 7.88 8.51 1.59
CA GLU A 198 6.87 7.68 0.91
C GLU A 198 5.63 8.50 0.55
N GLY A 199 4.73 7.93 -0.23
CA GLY A 199 3.39 8.51 -0.40
C GLY A 199 2.46 8.13 0.76
N PRO A 200 1.33 8.82 0.91
CA PRO A 200 0.34 8.52 1.96
C PRO A 200 -0.13 7.06 2.00
N THR A 201 -0.12 6.36 0.86
CA THR A 201 -0.59 4.97 0.71
C THR A 201 0.34 4.12 -0.17
N SER A 202 1.55 4.58 -0.46
CA SER A 202 2.40 4.00 -1.51
C SER A 202 3.88 4.23 -1.21
N THR A 203 4.72 3.38 -1.80
CA THR A 203 6.18 3.52 -1.79
C THR A 203 6.61 4.28 -3.05
N VAL A 204 7.64 5.11 -2.96
CA VAL A 204 8.26 5.80 -4.07
C VAL A 204 9.26 4.89 -4.76
N LEU A 205 9.22 4.82 -6.09
CA LEU A 205 10.24 4.21 -6.94
C LEU A 205 10.69 5.21 -7.98
N LEU A 206 11.98 5.18 -8.32
CA LEU A 206 12.51 5.89 -9.46
C LEU A 206 13.44 4.97 -10.28
N ALA A 207 13.61 5.30 -11.55
CA ALA A 207 14.55 4.59 -12.42
C ALA A 207 15.49 5.55 -13.16
N HIS A 208 16.72 5.06 -13.38
CA HIS A 208 17.68 5.62 -14.31
C HIS A 208 18.06 4.60 -15.37
N VAL A 209 18.28 5.08 -16.60
CA VAL A 209 18.73 4.29 -17.74
C VAL A 209 20.01 4.91 -18.27
N GLU A 210 21.12 4.24 -18.03
CA GLU A 210 22.43 4.66 -18.52
C GLU A 210 22.84 3.81 -19.72
N LYS A 211 23.43 4.42 -20.74
CA LYS A 211 24.06 3.69 -21.83
C LYS A 211 25.51 3.41 -21.46
N ALA A 212 25.87 2.12 -21.41
CA ALA A 212 27.24 1.71 -21.24
C ALA A 212 28.04 1.93 -22.54
N ASP A 213 29.37 1.96 -22.43
CA ASP A 213 30.30 2.20 -23.55
C ASP A 213 30.18 1.15 -24.67
N ASP A 214 29.71 -0.06 -24.33
CA ASP A 214 29.48 -1.16 -25.28
C ASP A 214 28.12 -1.08 -26.00
N GLY A 215 27.33 -0.03 -25.72
CA GLY A 215 25.98 0.20 -26.28
C GLY A 215 24.87 -0.54 -25.56
N THR A 216 25.15 -1.31 -24.50
CA THR A 216 24.13 -1.90 -23.64
C THR A 216 23.48 -0.82 -22.77
N SER A 217 22.22 -1.04 -22.35
CA SER A 217 21.52 -0.15 -21.40
C SER A 217 21.54 -0.78 -20.02
N VAL A 218 22.08 -0.06 -19.04
CA VAL A 218 22.00 -0.42 -17.62
C VAL A 218 20.77 0.28 -17.03
N LYS A 219 19.83 -0.49 -16.52
CA LYS A 219 18.62 0.01 -15.86
C LYS A 219 18.79 -0.13 -14.36
N ARG A 220 18.59 0.94 -13.64
CA ARG A 220 18.66 0.96 -12.18
C ARG A 220 17.32 1.34 -11.59
N LEU A 221 16.80 0.55 -10.65
CA LEU A 221 15.56 0.81 -9.91
C LEU A 221 15.89 1.14 -8.46
N ILE A 222 15.45 2.31 -7.98
CA ILE A 222 15.84 2.86 -6.69
C ILE A 222 14.58 3.18 -5.86
N THR A 223 14.67 3.03 -4.55
CA THR A 223 13.65 3.40 -3.56
C THR A 223 14.33 4.07 -2.36
N PRO A 224 13.62 4.93 -1.60
CA PRO A 224 14.14 5.50 -0.36
C PRO A 224 14.57 4.41 0.65
N GLN A 225 15.52 4.73 1.51
CA GLN A 225 15.97 3.86 2.59
C GLN A 225 14.86 3.58 3.61
N LEU A 226 14.80 2.34 4.11
CA LEU A 226 13.77 1.91 5.07
C LEU A 226 14.01 2.46 6.48
N ASP A 227 15.23 2.84 6.83
CA ASP A 227 15.62 3.38 8.13
C ASP A 227 15.02 4.77 8.44
N SER A 228 14.54 5.48 7.41
CA SER A 228 13.79 6.73 7.59
C SER A 228 12.35 6.56 8.11
N GLY A 229 11.99 5.38 8.59
CA GLY A 229 10.66 5.11 9.16
C GLY A 229 9.54 5.01 8.13
N ILE A 230 9.85 4.77 6.86
CA ILE A 230 8.86 4.47 5.83
C ILE A 230 8.36 3.02 5.94
N LEU A 231 7.15 2.78 5.47
CA LEU A 231 6.57 1.44 5.48
C LEU A 231 7.32 0.50 4.52
N PRO A 232 7.80 -0.70 4.96
CA PRO A 232 8.37 -1.69 4.06
C PRO A 232 7.33 -2.19 3.05
N GLY A 233 7.44 -1.73 1.80
CA GLY A 233 6.44 -2.00 0.75
C GLY A 233 6.49 -3.46 0.28
N THR A 234 5.45 -4.26 0.53
CA THR A 234 5.37 -5.66 0.04
C THR A 234 5.40 -5.74 -1.48
N SER A 235 4.80 -4.76 -2.17
CA SER A 235 4.82 -4.69 -3.64
C SER A 235 6.17 -4.25 -4.17
N GLN A 236 6.81 -3.29 -3.51
CA GLN A 236 8.16 -2.82 -3.84
C GLN A 236 9.17 -3.97 -3.68
N GLY A 237 9.18 -4.68 -2.56
CA GLY A 237 10.11 -5.79 -2.32
C GLY A 237 9.95 -6.93 -3.35
N ALA A 238 8.71 -7.28 -3.70
CA ALA A 238 8.43 -8.30 -4.71
C ALA A 238 8.88 -7.85 -6.10
N LEU A 239 8.62 -6.59 -6.48
CA LEU A 239 9.08 -6.03 -7.76
C LEU A 239 10.60 -5.97 -7.83
N PHE A 240 11.29 -5.58 -6.74
CA PHE A 240 12.75 -5.56 -6.68
C PHE A 240 13.33 -6.96 -6.91
N THR A 241 12.75 -8.00 -6.31
CA THR A 241 13.18 -9.38 -6.55
C THR A 241 13.05 -9.77 -8.03
N ALA A 242 11.93 -9.43 -8.67
CA ALA A 242 11.68 -9.73 -10.07
C ALA A 242 12.59 -8.90 -11.02
N ALA A 243 12.75 -7.61 -10.74
CA ALA A 243 13.61 -6.71 -11.50
C ALA A 243 15.08 -7.15 -11.45
N LYS A 244 15.58 -7.55 -10.27
CA LYS A 244 16.93 -8.11 -10.13
C LYS A 244 17.11 -9.36 -10.99
N ALA A 245 16.15 -10.26 -10.99
CA ALA A 245 16.20 -11.48 -11.82
C ALA A 245 16.15 -11.16 -13.32
N ALA A 246 15.56 -10.03 -13.72
CA ALA A 246 15.55 -9.52 -15.09
C ALA A 246 16.78 -8.66 -15.46
N GLY A 247 17.78 -8.56 -14.58
CA GLY A 247 19.03 -7.87 -14.85
C GLY A 247 19.06 -6.38 -14.50
N TRP A 248 18.04 -5.86 -13.78
CA TRP A 248 18.08 -4.50 -13.27
C TRP A 248 19.03 -4.40 -12.07
N GLU A 249 19.75 -3.30 -11.99
CA GLU A 249 20.42 -2.90 -10.76
C GLU A 249 19.42 -2.33 -9.76
N LEU A 250 19.63 -2.61 -8.48
CA LEU A 250 18.75 -2.14 -7.41
C LEU A 250 19.50 -1.19 -6.48
N GLY A 251 18.81 -0.13 -6.05
CA GLY A 251 19.32 0.83 -5.09
C GLY A 251 18.33 1.11 -3.94
N TYR A 252 18.89 1.22 -2.75
CA TYR A 252 18.24 1.82 -1.58
C TYR A 252 19.11 3.01 -1.17
N GLY A 253 18.57 4.20 -1.21
CA GLY A 253 19.40 5.36 -0.91
C GLY A 253 18.67 6.46 -0.18
N PRO A 254 19.41 7.31 0.54
CA PRO A 254 18.88 8.60 0.91
C PRO A 254 18.65 9.38 -0.40
N LEU A 255 17.39 9.59 -0.75
CA LEU A 255 16.99 10.35 -1.93
C LEU A 255 16.59 11.76 -1.51
N GLU A 256 16.88 12.72 -2.37
CA GLU A 256 16.44 14.11 -2.27
C GLU A 256 15.40 14.43 -3.36
N PRO A 257 14.60 15.50 -3.22
CA PRO A 257 13.63 15.88 -4.24
C PRO A 257 14.21 16.04 -5.64
N GLN A 258 15.48 16.46 -5.76
CA GLN A 258 16.14 16.62 -7.05
C GLN A 258 16.37 15.27 -7.75
N ASP A 259 16.64 14.18 -7.00
CA ASP A 259 16.81 12.85 -7.58
C ASP A 259 15.53 12.37 -8.30
N LEU A 260 14.35 12.77 -7.79
CA LEU A 260 13.08 12.48 -8.44
C LEU A 260 12.90 13.25 -9.76
N LEU A 261 13.37 14.50 -9.81
CA LEU A 261 13.26 15.36 -11.01
C LEU A 261 14.27 14.96 -12.08
N ASP A 262 15.43 14.43 -11.70
CA ASP A 262 16.49 13.98 -12.58
C ASP A 262 16.30 12.53 -13.08
N ALA A 263 15.31 11.82 -12.52
CA ALA A 263 15.00 10.45 -12.90
C ALA A 263 14.40 10.33 -14.30
N ASP A 264 14.68 9.23 -15.00
CA ASP A 264 14.03 8.90 -16.27
C ASP A 264 12.57 8.52 -16.11
N ALA A 265 12.20 7.98 -14.94
CA ALA A 265 10.82 7.68 -14.55
C ALA A 265 10.67 7.60 -13.04
N VAL A 266 9.49 7.98 -12.53
CA VAL A 266 9.09 7.86 -11.12
C VAL A 266 7.73 7.19 -11.03
N TRP A 267 7.52 6.37 -10.00
CA TRP A 267 6.23 5.73 -9.73
C TRP A 267 5.90 5.78 -8.24
N LEU A 268 4.59 5.79 -7.96
CA LEU A 268 4.06 5.42 -6.66
C LEU A 268 3.49 4.00 -6.76
N ILE A 269 4.05 3.06 -5.96
CA ILE A 269 3.64 1.66 -5.97
C ILE A 269 2.89 1.29 -4.69
N SER A 270 1.80 0.53 -4.83
CA SER A 270 1.08 -0.08 -3.70
C SER A 270 0.43 -1.41 -4.11
N SER A 271 -0.09 -2.16 -3.14
CA SER A 271 -0.61 -3.51 -3.41
C SER A 271 -1.85 -3.53 -4.29
N VAL A 272 -2.72 -2.52 -4.20
CA VAL A 272 -3.97 -2.44 -4.97
C VAL A 272 -3.81 -1.57 -6.22
N ARG A 273 -3.20 -0.39 -6.08
CA ARG A 273 -2.98 0.51 -7.22
C ARG A 273 -1.90 -0.01 -8.17
N LEU A 274 -1.00 -0.89 -7.71
CA LEU A 274 0.17 -1.34 -8.45
C LEU A 274 1.09 -0.15 -8.79
N LEU A 275 1.71 -0.12 -9.97
CA LEU A 275 2.52 0.99 -10.44
C LEU A 275 1.62 2.12 -10.97
N ALA A 276 1.70 3.30 -10.37
CA ALA A 276 1.14 4.53 -10.91
C ALA A 276 2.30 5.44 -11.35
N PRO A 277 2.49 5.66 -12.67
CA PRO A 277 3.52 6.56 -13.16
C PRO A 277 3.28 7.99 -12.68
N VAL A 278 4.34 8.68 -12.26
CA VAL A 278 4.27 10.09 -11.86
C VAL A 278 4.59 10.95 -13.08
N ASN A 279 3.60 11.72 -13.55
CA ASN A 279 3.76 12.59 -14.72
C ASN A 279 4.41 13.93 -14.35
N HIS A 280 3.97 14.53 -13.23
CA HIS A 280 4.50 15.81 -12.75
C HIS A 280 4.71 15.77 -11.23
N ILE A 281 5.75 16.48 -10.78
CA ILE A 281 6.04 16.76 -9.37
C ILE A 281 6.05 18.29 -9.22
N ASP A 282 5.16 18.84 -8.38
CA ASP A 282 4.96 20.29 -8.21
C ASP A 282 4.80 21.03 -9.56
N GLY A 283 4.07 20.41 -10.49
CA GLY A 283 3.83 20.95 -11.83
C GLY A 283 5.02 20.81 -12.81
N LYS A 284 6.16 20.26 -12.41
CA LYS A 284 7.32 19.98 -13.27
C LYS A 284 7.21 18.58 -13.85
N PRO A 285 7.40 18.38 -15.16
CA PRO A 285 7.38 17.04 -15.76
C PRO A 285 8.54 16.17 -15.25
N VAL A 286 8.32 14.86 -15.15
CA VAL A 286 9.31 13.87 -14.75
C VAL A 286 9.70 13.04 -15.98
N GLY A 287 11.00 12.95 -16.25
CA GLY A 287 11.55 12.16 -17.34
C GLY A 287 10.95 12.51 -18.71
N THR A 288 10.94 11.54 -19.63
CA THR A 288 10.26 11.68 -20.93
C THR A 288 9.10 10.69 -21.04
N PRO A 289 7.92 11.09 -21.57
CA PRO A 289 6.75 10.21 -21.63
C PRO A 289 6.98 8.87 -22.33
N SER A 290 7.84 8.82 -23.36
CA SER A 290 8.17 7.59 -24.09
C SER A 290 8.98 6.61 -23.23
N VAL A 291 10.01 7.09 -22.54
CA VAL A 291 10.86 6.27 -21.66
C VAL A 291 10.05 5.77 -20.47
N GLN A 292 9.28 6.67 -19.82
CA GLN A 292 8.41 6.30 -18.70
C GLN A 292 7.40 5.22 -19.10
N LYS A 293 6.81 5.32 -20.30
CA LYS A 293 5.85 4.33 -20.81
C LYS A 293 6.52 2.97 -21.04
N GLU A 294 7.71 2.95 -21.65
CA GLU A 294 8.48 1.72 -21.91
C GLU A 294 8.86 1.04 -20.60
N LEU A 295 9.46 1.77 -19.66
CA LEU A 295 9.86 1.23 -18.36
C LEU A 295 8.65 0.75 -17.54
N THR A 296 7.54 1.48 -17.59
CA THR A 296 6.30 1.08 -16.91
C THR A 296 5.74 -0.23 -17.48
N ALA A 297 5.77 -0.42 -18.80
CA ALA A 297 5.32 -1.64 -19.44
C ALA A 297 6.19 -2.84 -19.00
N GLU A 298 7.51 -2.69 -19.05
CA GLU A 298 8.45 -3.73 -18.60
C GLU A 298 8.25 -4.10 -17.13
N LEU A 299 8.17 -3.12 -16.23
CA LEU A 299 7.95 -3.38 -14.81
C LEU A 299 6.58 -4.01 -14.54
N ASN A 300 5.54 -3.66 -15.31
CA ASN A 300 4.22 -4.30 -15.20
C ASN A 300 4.26 -5.76 -15.64
N GLU A 301 5.03 -6.12 -16.68
CA GLU A 301 5.22 -7.52 -17.10
C GLU A 301 5.89 -8.33 -16.00
N LEU A 302 6.96 -7.79 -15.40
CA LEU A 302 7.63 -8.42 -14.25
C LEU A 302 6.65 -8.58 -13.07
N PHE A 303 5.84 -7.56 -12.80
CA PHE A 303 4.88 -7.58 -11.71
C PHE A 303 3.72 -8.55 -11.95
N ALA A 304 3.32 -8.78 -13.20
CA ALA A 304 2.26 -9.74 -13.55
C ALA A 304 2.64 -11.19 -13.19
N GLY A 305 3.92 -11.54 -13.24
CA GLY A 305 4.46 -12.85 -12.85
C GLY A 305 4.53 -13.09 -11.33
N ILE A 306 4.30 -12.07 -10.51
CA ILE A 306 4.37 -12.18 -9.03
C ILE A 306 3.04 -12.71 -8.48
N GLN A 307 3.10 -13.85 -7.76
CA GLN A 307 1.95 -14.48 -7.09
C GLN A 307 1.84 -14.10 -5.61
#